data_bdf08c07faca35ac306ad7e72533c0d9
#
_entry.id   bdf08c07faca35ac306ad7e72533c0d9
#
_cell.length_a   1.000
_cell.length_b   1.000
_cell.length_c   1.000
_cell.angle_alpha   90.00
_cell.angle_beta   90.00
_cell.angle_gamma   90.00
#
_symmetry.space_group_name_H-M   'P 1'
#
loop_
_entity.id
_entity.type
_entity.pdbx_description
1 polymer ?
#
loop_
_entity_poly.entity_id
_entity_poly.type
_entity_poly.pdbx_seq_one_letter_code
_entity_poly.pdbx_strand_id
1 'polypeptide(L)'
;IQFHPEVRHSVYGNDILKNFAFGICGAKGDWSMANFVDMQIAQIRETVGDRKVLLGLSGGVDSSVVGVLLQKAIGDQLTCIFVDHGLLRKGEGDQVMEMLGGKFGLNIIRVDASKRFLDLLAGVDDPEKKRKIIGNEFVYVFDDEASKLKGVDFLAQGTLYTDIIESGTETAQTIKSHHNVGGLPEDMQFELIEPLN
;
A
#
# COMPACT_ATOMS: atom_id res chain seq x y z
N ILE A 1 19.54 -19.87 -5.49
CA ILE A 1 20.60 -19.23 -6.30
C ILE A 1 21.04 -17.95 -5.62
N GLN A 2 22.29 -17.54 -5.82
CA GLN A 2 22.88 -16.36 -5.16
C GLN A 2 23.03 -15.17 -6.11
N PHE A 3 22.18 -15.07 -7.11
CA PHE A 3 22.10 -13.95 -8.04
C PHE A 3 20.65 -13.72 -8.44
N HIS A 4 20.40 -12.60 -9.10
CA HIS A 4 19.06 -12.15 -9.51
C HIS A 4 18.80 -12.50 -10.98
N PRO A 5 18.12 -13.62 -11.29
CA PRO A 5 17.81 -13.99 -12.67
C PRO A 5 16.79 -13.05 -13.33
N GLU A 6 15.94 -12.36 -12.55
CA GLU A 6 14.90 -11.45 -13.01
C GLU A 6 15.43 -10.12 -13.54
N VAL A 7 16.68 -9.74 -13.21
CA VAL A 7 17.23 -8.44 -13.62
C VAL A 7 17.74 -8.46 -15.06
N ARG A 8 17.69 -7.30 -15.73
CA ARG A 8 18.11 -7.14 -17.13
C ARG A 8 19.55 -7.56 -17.44
N HIS A 9 20.43 -7.55 -16.44
CA HIS A 9 21.83 -7.91 -16.59
C HIS A 9 22.06 -9.43 -16.62
N SER A 10 21.09 -10.22 -16.18
CA SER A 10 21.11 -11.68 -16.26
C SER A 10 20.61 -12.12 -17.63
N VAL A 11 21.52 -12.21 -18.61
CA VAL A 11 21.19 -12.47 -20.02
C VAL A 11 20.28 -13.69 -20.21
N TYR A 12 20.54 -14.78 -19.50
CA TYR A 12 19.74 -16.02 -19.52
C TYR A 12 18.78 -16.16 -18.34
N GLY A 13 18.55 -15.08 -17.59
CA GLY A 13 17.74 -15.12 -16.38
C GLY A 13 16.31 -15.62 -16.61
N ASN A 14 15.64 -15.16 -17.67
CA ASN A 14 14.30 -15.61 -18.04
C ASN A 14 14.27 -17.11 -18.42
N ASP A 15 15.31 -17.64 -19.07
CA ASP A 15 15.35 -19.05 -19.44
C ASP A 15 15.56 -19.93 -18.20
N ILE A 16 16.35 -19.48 -17.24
CA ILE A 16 16.51 -20.14 -15.94
C ILE A 16 15.17 -20.21 -15.20
N LEU A 17 14.46 -19.08 -15.12
CA LEU A 17 13.14 -19.01 -14.47
C LEU A 17 12.12 -19.89 -15.18
N LYS A 18 12.05 -19.86 -16.50
CA LYS A 18 11.17 -20.73 -17.31
C LYS A 18 11.47 -22.21 -17.10
N ASN A 19 12.72 -22.59 -17.18
CA ASN A 19 13.13 -23.99 -16.97
C ASN A 19 12.77 -24.47 -15.57
N PHE A 20 12.93 -23.64 -14.56
CA PHE A 20 12.52 -23.96 -13.21
C PHE A 20 11.00 -24.07 -13.09
N ALA A 21 10.26 -23.03 -13.49
CA ALA A 21 8.82 -22.97 -13.32
C ALA A 21 8.11 -24.06 -14.13
N PHE A 22 8.41 -24.16 -15.41
CA PHE A 22 7.70 -25.11 -16.31
C PHE A 22 8.35 -26.50 -16.31
N GLY A 23 9.67 -26.59 -16.33
CA GLY A 23 10.37 -27.85 -16.44
C GLY A 23 10.45 -28.62 -15.12
N ILE A 24 10.68 -27.93 -14.01
CA ILE A 24 10.87 -28.57 -12.69
C ILE A 24 9.58 -28.54 -11.88
N CYS A 25 8.93 -27.36 -11.76
CA CYS A 25 7.71 -27.21 -10.97
C CYS A 25 6.43 -27.65 -11.72
N GLY A 26 6.48 -27.85 -13.05
CA GLY A 26 5.33 -28.25 -13.85
C GLY A 26 4.22 -27.21 -13.93
N ALA A 27 4.55 -25.94 -13.80
CA ALA A 27 3.57 -24.84 -13.89
C ALA A 27 2.91 -24.82 -15.27
N LYS A 28 1.59 -24.61 -15.32
CA LYS A 28 0.81 -24.66 -16.57
C LYS A 28 0.83 -23.34 -17.35
N GLY A 29 1.21 -22.22 -16.70
CA GLY A 29 1.22 -20.90 -17.32
C GLY A 29 -0.18 -20.35 -17.62
N ASP A 30 -1.18 -20.81 -16.89
CA ASP A 30 -2.60 -20.43 -17.03
C ASP A 30 -3.00 -19.19 -16.24
N TRP A 31 -2.08 -18.66 -15.43
CA TRP A 31 -2.28 -17.41 -14.73
C TRP A 31 -2.04 -16.20 -15.65
N SER A 32 -2.93 -15.21 -15.63
CA SER A 32 -2.77 -13.95 -16.34
C SER A 32 -3.16 -12.76 -15.46
N MET A 33 -2.44 -11.63 -15.61
CA MET A 33 -2.72 -10.40 -14.86
C MET A 33 -4.11 -9.83 -15.17
N ALA A 34 -4.62 -9.97 -16.39
CA ALA A 34 -5.95 -9.49 -16.74
C ALA A 34 -7.04 -10.22 -15.94
N ASN A 35 -6.97 -11.55 -15.89
CA ASN A 35 -7.89 -12.36 -15.10
C ASN A 35 -7.80 -12.02 -13.60
N PHE A 36 -6.60 -11.76 -13.10
CA PHE A 36 -6.39 -11.35 -11.70
C PHE A 36 -7.13 -10.04 -11.37
N VAL A 37 -6.99 -9.01 -12.21
CA VAL A 37 -7.67 -7.71 -11.99
C VAL A 37 -9.18 -7.87 -11.94
N ASP A 38 -9.77 -8.61 -12.89
CA ASP A 38 -11.21 -8.81 -12.95
C ASP A 38 -11.74 -9.62 -11.75
N MET A 39 -11.00 -10.65 -11.34
CA MET A 39 -11.31 -11.44 -10.15
C MET A 39 -11.26 -10.58 -8.89
N GLN A 40 -10.21 -9.78 -8.72
CA GLN A 40 -10.08 -8.90 -7.56
C GLN A 40 -11.18 -7.85 -7.50
N ILE A 41 -11.56 -7.24 -8.62
CA ILE A 41 -12.68 -6.30 -8.67
C ILE A 41 -13.98 -6.97 -8.22
N ALA A 42 -14.26 -8.18 -8.68
CA ALA A 42 -15.45 -8.93 -8.28
C ALA A 42 -15.43 -9.25 -6.77
N GLN A 43 -14.30 -9.73 -6.26
CA GLN A 43 -14.12 -10.05 -4.85
C GLN A 43 -14.26 -8.82 -3.95
N ILE A 44 -13.66 -7.68 -4.33
CA ILE A 44 -13.79 -6.42 -3.60
C ILE A 44 -15.27 -6.00 -3.52
N ARG A 45 -16.00 -6.07 -4.63
CA ARG A 45 -17.44 -5.72 -4.65
C ARG A 45 -18.26 -6.60 -3.73
N GLU A 46 -17.99 -7.90 -3.73
CA GLU A 46 -18.67 -8.86 -2.86
C GLU A 46 -18.38 -8.59 -1.38
N THR A 47 -17.10 -8.35 -1.04
CA THR A 47 -16.67 -8.11 0.33
C THR A 47 -17.19 -6.79 0.88
N VAL A 48 -17.06 -5.72 0.09
CA VAL A 48 -17.40 -4.35 0.53
C VAL A 48 -18.92 -4.12 0.53
N GLY A 49 -19.64 -4.60 -0.48
CA GLY A 49 -21.07 -4.30 -0.64
C GLY A 49 -21.31 -2.79 -0.68
N ASP A 50 -22.21 -2.29 0.16
CA ASP A 50 -22.56 -0.86 0.25
C ASP A 50 -21.73 -0.08 1.30
N ARG A 51 -20.74 -0.73 1.92
CA ARG A 51 -19.89 -0.15 2.97
C ARG A 51 -18.82 0.77 2.40
N LYS A 52 -18.19 1.58 3.25
CA LYS A 52 -17.14 2.53 2.86
C LYS A 52 -15.75 2.04 3.20
N VAL A 53 -14.81 2.35 2.34
CA VAL A 53 -13.40 1.97 2.44
C VAL A 53 -12.52 3.20 2.57
N LEU A 54 -11.57 3.16 3.51
CA LEU A 54 -10.51 4.14 3.68
C LEU A 54 -9.19 3.54 3.22
N LEU A 55 -8.39 4.32 2.49
CA LEU A 55 -7.05 3.94 2.06
C LEU A 55 -6.03 5.00 2.45
N GLY A 56 -4.97 4.60 3.15
CA GLY A 56 -3.77 5.41 3.31
C GLY A 56 -2.95 5.41 2.02
N LEU A 57 -2.84 6.55 1.36
CA LEU A 57 -2.15 6.71 0.09
C LEU A 57 -0.76 7.30 0.33
N SER A 58 0.28 6.53 0.05
CA SER A 58 1.68 6.98 0.23
C SER A 58 2.29 7.62 -1.03
N GLY A 59 1.62 7.49 -2.19
CA GLY A 59 2.21 7.84 -3.49
C GLY A 59 3.15 6.77 -4.05
N GLY A 60 3.43 5.70 -3.30
CA GLY A 60 4.15 4.52 -3.79
C GLY A 60 3.31 3.66 -4.73
N VAL A 61 3.97 2.72 -5.42
CA VAL A 61 3.33 1.86 -6.44
C VAL A 61 2.18 1.06 -5.85
N ASP A 62 2.40 0.38 -4.73
CA ASP A 62 1.43 -0.56 -4.16
C ASP A 62 0.15 0.14 -3.72
N SER A 63 0.25 1.21 -2.92
CA SER A 63 -0.91 2.00 -2.51
C SER A 63 -1.65 2.64 -3.69
N SER A 64 -0.93 3.02 -4.75
CA SER A 64 -1.54 3.56 -5.98
C SER A 64 -2.32 2.50 -6.75
N VAL A 65 -1.78 1.28 -6.87
CA VAL A 65 -2.45 0.15 -7.52
C VAL A 65 -3.70 -0.24 -6.74
N VAL A 66 -3.59 -0.36 -5.40
CA VAL A 66 -4.75 -0.62 -4.53
C VAL A 66 -5.81 0.45 -4.70
N GLY A 67 -5.43 1.74 -4.69
CA GLY A 67 -6.36 2.85 -4.88
C GLY A 67 -7.10 2.77 -6.21
N VAL A 68 -6.39 2.55 -7.32
CA VAL A 68 -7.01 2.43 -8.66
C VAL A 68 -7.89 1.18 -8.77
N LEU A 69 -7.49 0.07 -8.15
CA LEU A 69 -8.27 -1.16 -8.14
C LEU A 69 -9.58 -1.00 -7.37
N LEU A 70 -9.52 -0.41 -6.17
CA LEU A 70 -10.67 -0.07 -5.36
C LEU A 70 -11.59 0.94 -6.06
N GLN A 71 -11.02 2.00 -6.66
CA GLN A 71 -11.82 2.97 -7.42
C GLN A 71 -12.61 2.31 -8.55
N LYS A 72 -12.01 1.37 -9.28
CA LYS A 72 -12.72 0.61 -10.32
C LYS A 72 -13.79 -0.33 -9.76
N ALA A 73 -13.57 -0.87 -8.56
CA ALA A 73 -14.50 -1.80 -7.95
C ALA A 73 -15.70 -1.10 -7.31
N ILE A 74 -15.48 -0.06 -6.51
CA ILE A 74 -16.45 0.52 -5.58
C ILE A 74 -16.66 2.04 -5.74
N GLY A 75 -15.90 2.70 -6.61
CA GLY A 75 -16.11 4.12 -6.94
C GLY A 75 -16.12 5.04 -5.72
N ASP A 76 -17.21 5.79 -5.54
CA ASP A 76 -17.35 6.82 -4.51
C ASP A 76 -17.40 6.29 -3.05
N GLN A 77 -17.45 4.97 -2.85
CA GLN A 77 -17.32 4.35 -1.53
C GLN A 77 -15.89 4.41 -1.00
N LEU A 78 -14.90 4.68 -1.89
CA LEU A 78 -13.49 4.83 -1.52
C LEU A 78 -13.18 6.27 -1.14
N THR A 79 -12.53 6.46 0.01
CA THR A 79 -11.86 7.70 0.39
C THR A 79 -10.38 7.42 0.65
N CYS A 80 -9.49 8.21 0.06
CA CYS A 80 -8.05 8.11 0.26
C CYS A 80 -7.56 9.27 1.12
N ILE A 81 -6.65 9.00 2.05
CA ILE A 81 -5.92 10.03 2.80
C ILE A 81 -4.46 10.02 2.33
N PHE A 82 -3.99 11.16 1.82
CA PHE A 82 -2.61 11.38 1.43
C PHE A 82 -1.97 12.38 2.39
N VAL A 83 -1.02 11.92 3.19
CA VAL A 83 -0.31 12.75 4.16
C VAL A 83 0.95 13.33 3.52
N ASP A 84 0.98 14.65 3.36
CA ASP A 84 2.17 15.39 2.95
C ASP A 84 2.99 15.75 4.20
N HIS A 85 4.01 14.96 4.46
CA HIS A 85 4.86 15.09 5.64
C HIS A 85 6.07 16.03 5.43
N GLY A 86 6.14 16.75 4.31
CA GLY A 86 7.23 17.68 4.01
C GLY A 86 8.57 17.03 3.64
N LEU A 87 8.64 15.69 3.57
CA LEU A 87 9.84 14.91 3.20
C LEU A 87 9.70 14.29 1.80
N LEU A 88 8.65 14.65 1.08
CA LEU A 88 8.41 14.22 -0.29
C LEU A 88 9.44 14.83 -1.24
N ARG A 89 9.64 14.19 -2.39
CA ARG A 89 10.42 14.78 -3.48
C ARG A 89 9.72 16.04 -3.98
N LYS A 90 10.50 16.95 -4.59
CA LYS A 90 9.96 18.18 -5.15
C LYS A 90 8.82 17.92 -6.13
N GLY A 91 7.64 18.45 -5.84
CA GLY A 91 6.43 18.31 -6.65
C GLY A 91 5.75 16.95 -6.62
N GLU A 92 6.23 16.00 -5.81
CA GLU A 92 5.68 14.63 -5.75
C GLU A 92 4.23 14.63 -5.25
N GLY A 93 3.90 15.42 -4.22
CA GLY A 93 2.53 15.54 -3.73
C GLY A 93 1.56 16.04 -4.80
N ASP A 94 1.97 17.04 -5.60
CA ASP A 94 1.13 17.56 -6.67
C ASP A 94 0.95 16.54 -7.81
N GLN A 95 2.01 15.78 -8.14
CA GLN A 95 1.94 14.71 -9.13
C GLN A 95 0.99 13.58 -8.69
N VAL A 96 1.01 13.21 -7.41
CA VAL A 96 0.07 12.23 -6.84
C VAL A 96 -1.37 12.71 -6.99
N MET A 97 -1.64 13.96 -6.62
CA MET A 97 -2.97 14.55 -6.73
C MET A 97 -3.46 14.64 -8.18
N GLU A 98 -2.60 15.08 -9.11
CA GLU A 98 -2.94 15.17 -10.54
C GLU A 98 -3.18 13.78 -11.15
N MET A 99 -2.31 12.82 -10.85
CA MET A 99 -2.40 11.49 -11.45
C MET A 99 -3.56 10.70 -10.85
N LEU A 100 -3.59 10.53 -9.54
CA LEU A 100 -4.57 9.65 -8.90
C LEU A 100 -5.94 10.32 -8.74
N GLY A 101 -5.98 11.58 -8.31
CA GLY A 101 -7.21 12.36 -8.22
C GLY A 101 -7.73 12.80 -9.59
N GLY A 102 -6.87 13.40 -10.41
CA GLY A 102 -7.27 13.95 -11.70
C GLY A 102 -7.55 12.90 -12.77
N LYS A 103 -6.59 12.00 -13.05
CA LYS A 103 -6.72 11.03 -14.17
C LYS A 103 -7.49 9.77 -13.78
N PHE A 104 -7.31 9.27 -12.56
CA PHE A 104 -7.98 8.05 -12.08
C PHE A 104 -9.24 8.32 -11.27
N GLY A 105 -9.51 9.57 -10.92
CA GLY A 105 -10.75 9.97 -10.25
C GLY A 105 -10.87 9.52 -8.79
N LEU A 106 -9.74 9.27 -8.10
CA LEU A 106 -9.76 8.93 -6.69
C LEU A 106 -10.21 10.13 -5.85
N ASN A 107 -11.08 9.90 -4.87
CA ASN A 107 -11.42 10.90 -3.85
C ASN A 107 -10.30 10.96 -2.82
N ILE A 108 -9.42 11.98 -2.91
CA ILE A 108 -8.21 12.10 -2.09
C ILE A 108 -8.30 13.33 -1.19
N ILE A 109 -8.17 13.10 0.11
CA ILE A 109 -7.97 14.13 1.12
C ILE A 109 -6.45 14.30 1.30
N ARG A 110 -5.89 15.42 0.81
CA ARG A 110 -4.49 15.76 1.05
C ARG A 110 -4.36 16.52 2.36
N VAL A 111 -3.53 16.01 3.27
CA VAL A 111 -3.25 16.59 4.58
C VAL A 111 -1.85 17.16 4.59
N ASP A 112 -1.71 18.48 4.66
CA ASP A 112 -0.41 19.11 4.86
C ASP A 112 -0.02 19.04 6.35
N ALA A 113 0.82 18.07 6.68
CA ALA A 113 1.38 17.88 8.00
C ALA A 113 2.88 18.24 8.06
N SER A 114 3.41 18.90 7.01
CA SER A 114 4.83 19.17 6.84
C SER A 114 5.46 19.83 8.05
N LYS A 115 4.82 20.88 8.59
CA LYS A 115 5.32 21.56 9.77
C LYS A 115 5.40 20.64 10.99
N ARG A 116 4.40 19.81 11.21
CA ARG A 116 4.30 18.87 12.34
C ARG A 116 5.45 17.85 12.32
N PHE A 117 5.74 17.28 11.17
CA PHE A 117 6.85 16.34 11.01
C PHE A 117 8.22 17.02 11.15
N LEU A 118 8.42 18.17 10.50
CA LEU A 118 9.69 18.88 10.54
C LEU A 118 10.03 19.38 11.96
N ASP A 119 9.05 19.84 12.71
CA ASP A 119 9.24 20.26 14.11
C ASP A 119 9.71 19.08 14.99
N LEU A 120 9.12 17.90 14.82
CA LEU A 120 9.50 16.69 15.56
C LEU A 120 10.88 16.14 15.17
N LEU A 121 11.32 16.38 13.94
CA LEU A 121 12.62 15.94 13.45
C LEU A 121 13.75 16.92 13.73
N ALA A 122 13.44 18.13 14.24
CA ALA A 122 14.44 19.14 14.51
C ALA A 122 15.48 18.65 15.55
N GLY A 123 16.76 18.68 15.16
CA GLY A 123 17.87 18.23 16.03
C GLY A 123 18.00 16.71 16.20
N VAL A 124 17.24 15.92 15.43
CA VAL A 124 17.36 14.46 15.44
C VAL A 124 18.31 14.03 14.34
N ASP A 125 19.49 13.49 14.69
CA ASP A 125 20.48 13.03 13.71
C ASP A 125 20.41 11.52 13.44
N ASP A 126 20.03 10.73 14.46
CA ASP A 126 19.98 9.27 14.40
C ASP A 126 18.90 8.77 13.39
N PRO A 127 19.28 7.97 12.38
CA PRO A 127 18.34 7.53 11.34
C PRO A 127 17.19 6.67 11.87
N GLU A 128 17.46 5.82 12.87
CA GLU A 128 16.44 4.93 13.43
C GLU A 128 15.42 5.71 14.27
N LYS A 129 15.87 6.74 15.00
CA LYS A 129 14.96 7.66 15.69
C LYS A 129 14.10 8.43 14.70
N LYS A 130 14.70 8.94 13.59
CA LYS A 130 13.92 9.60 12.52
C LYS A 130 12.83 8.69 11.99
N ARG A 131 13.17 7.45 11.66
CA ARG A 131 12.21 6.48 11.14
C ARG A 131 11.04 6.23 12.10
N LYS A 132 11.34 6.06 13.39
CA LYS A 132 10.31 5.86 14.42
C LYS A 132 9.41 7.09 14.59
N ILE A 133 10.00 8.29 14.61
CA ILE A 133 9.23 9.55 14.70
C ILE A 133 8.30 9.67 13.49
N ILE A 134 8.82 9.49 12.28
CA ILE A 134 8.03 9.59 11.05
C ILE A 134 6.90 8.57 11.05
N GLY A 135 7.19 7.31 11.40
CA GLY A 135 6.19 6.25 11.42
C GLY A 135 5.07 6.50 12.42
N ASN A 136 5.41 6.86 13.65
CA ASN A 136 4.43 7.16 14.69
C ASN A 136 3.56 8.38 14.33
N GLU A 137 4.22 9.45 13.85
CA GLU A 137 3.51 10.69 13.53
C GLU A 137 2.57 10.51 12.32
N PHE A 138 2.97 9.67 11.35
CA PHE A 138 2.11 9.32 10.22
C PHE A 138 0.81 8.66 10.71
N VAL A 139 0.91 7.74 11.67
CA VAL A 139 -0.27 7.07 12.25
C VAL A 139 -1.18 8.09 12.92
N TYR A 140 -0.63 8.99 13.75
CA TYR A 140 -1.43 10.02 14.42
C TYR A 140 -2.14 10.97 13.45
N VAL A 141 -1.44 11.43 12.40
CA VAL A 141 -2.05 12.31 11.39
C VAL A 141 -3.16 11.58 10.62
N PHE A 142 -2.89 10.31 10.25
CA PHE A 142 -3.87 9.48 9.58
C PHE A 142 -5.12 9.27 10.44
N ASP A 143 -4.93 8.97 11.72
CA ASP A 143 -5.99 8.74 12.69
C ASP A 143 -6.82 10.01 12.95
N ASP A 144 -6.16 11.16 13.12
CA ASP A 144 -6.80 12.47 13.23
C ASP A 144 -7.74 12.76 12.04
N GLU A 145 -7.36 12.35 10.82
CA GLU A 145 -8.19 12.56 9.63
C GLU A 145 -9.26 11.48 9.48
N ALA A 146 -8.92 10.23 9.75
CA ALA A 146 -9.86 9.11 9.67
C ALA A 146 -11.04 9.28 10.65
N SER A 147 -10.77 9.79 11.85
CA SER A 147 -11.80 10.04 12.88
C SER A 147 -12.83 11.10 12.48
N LYS A 148 -12.52 11.98 11.53
CA LYS A 148 -13.46 12.96 10.98
C LYS A 148 -14.44 12.34 9.98
N LEU A 149 -14.12 11.17 9.45
CA LEU A 149 -14.93 10.46 8.47
C LEU A 149 -15.95 9.56 9.19
N LYS A 150 -17.23 9.71 8.82
CA LYS A 150 -18.30 8.93 9.44
C LYS A 150 -18.66 7.73 8.56
N GLY A 151 -18.88 6.58 9.21
CA GLY A 151 -19.39 5.39 8.56
C GLY A 151 -18.38 4.75 7.61
N VAL A 152 -17.10 4.77 7.98
CA VAL A 152 -16.06 3.97 7.34
C VAL A 152 -15.99 2.64 8.05
N ASP A 153 -16.05 1.56 7.29
CA ASP A 153 -16.10 0.19 7.83
C ASP A 153 -14.79 -0.56 7.56
N PHE A 154 -14.10 -0.22 6.46
CA PHE A 154 -12.90 -0.90 6.05
C PHE A 154 -11.69 0.01 5.97
N LEU A 155 -10.52 -0.53 6.35
CA LEU A 155 -9.21 0.02 6.03
C LEU A 155 -8.54 -0.85 4.96
N ALA A 156 -8.19 -0.25 3.83
CA ALA A 156 -7.46 -0.95 2.78
C ALA A 156 -5.95 -0.87 3.01
N GLN A 157 -5.27 -1.99 2.80
CA GLN A 157 -3.80 -2.10 2.87
C GLN A 157 -3.23 -2.69 1.59
N GLY A 158 -2.05 -2.23 1.22
CA GLY A 158 -1.30 -2.68 0.05
C GLY A 158 -0.35 -3.84 0.35
N THR A 159 -0.77 -4.78 1.21
CA THR A 159 0.01 -6.00 1.49
C THR A 159 0.13 -6.82 0.21
N LEU A 160 1.35 -7.15 -0.19
CA LEU A 160 1.63 -8.00 -1.34
C LEU A 160 1.70 -9.47 -0.91
N TYR A 161 1.33 -10.37 -1.82
CA TYR A 161 1.48 -11.81 -1.61
C TYR A 161 2.93 -12.21 -1.26
N THR A 162 3.91 -11.52 -1.84
CA THR A 162 5.34 -11.70 -1.52
C THR A 162 5.67 -11.35 -0.07
N ASP A 163 5.05 -10.32 0.50
CA ASP A 163 5.24 -9.92 1.90
C ASP A 163 4.76 -11.02 2.86
N ILE A 164 3.70 -11.75 2.48
CA ILE A 164 3.16 -12.87 3.25
C ILE A 164 4.10 -14.06 3.22
N ILE A 165 4.65 -14.39 2.05
CA ILE A 165 5.62 -15.49 1.90
C ILE A 165 6.88 -15.19 2.72
N GLU A 166 7.38 -13.96 2.64
CA GLU A 166 8.57 -13.54 3.38
C GLU A 166 8.31 -13.46 4.89
N SER A 167 7.06 -13.15 5.32
CA SER A 167 6.67 -13.08 6.74
C SER A 167 6.51 -14.45 7.40
N GLY A 168 6.51 -15.54 6.65
CA GLY A 168 6.34 -16.91 7.16
C GLY A 168 7.55 -17.46 7.95
N THR A 169 8.65 -16.71 8.08
CA THR A 169 9.82 -17.08 8.89
C THR A 169 9.82 -16.34 10.22
N GLU A 170 10.37 -16.96 11.29
CA GLU A 170 10.43 -16.35 12.65
C GLU A 170 11.09 -14.95 12.68
N THR A 171 11.96 -14.65 11.73
CA THR A 171 12.60 -13.33 11.54
C THR A 171 11.67 -12.30 10.89
N ALA A 172 10.59 -12.71 10.29
CA ALA A 172 9.69 -11.87 9.49
C ALA A 172 8.58 -11.20 10.33
N GLN A 173 8.38 -11.56 11.58
CA GLN A 173 7.50 -10.79 12.49
C GLN A 173 7.95 -9.33 12.63
N THR A 174 9.24 -9.05 12.42
CA THR A 174 9.80 -7.70 12.48
C THR A 174 9.46 -6.87 11.23
N ILE A 175 9.28 -7.51 10.06
CA ILE A 175 8.95 -6.83 8.79
C ILE A 175 7.46 -6.44 8.75
N LYS A 176 6.58 -7.28 9.33
CA LYS A 176 5.14 -6.99 9.46
C LYS A 176 4.83 -5.69 10.19
N SER A 177 5.70 -5.26 11.12
CA SER A 177 5.54 -4.00 11.86
C SER A 177 5.88 -2.75 11.04
N HIS A 178 6.49 -2.90 9.85
CA HIS A 178 7.00 -1.76 9.06
C HIS A 178 6.12 -1.38 7.88
N HIS A 179 5.31 -2.28 7.38
CA HIS A 179 4.38 -2.05 6.27
C HIS A 179 2.91 -1.99 6.68
N ASN A 180 2.59 -2.52 7.84
CA ASN A 180 1.27 -2.36 8.42
C ASN A 180 1.25 -1.10 9.28
N VAL A 181 0.17 -0.36 9.21
CA VAL A 181 -0.21 0.67 10.18
C VAL A 181 -0.41 -0.03 11.53
N GLY A 182 0.68 -0.61 12.06
CA GLY A 182 0.75 -1.25 13.36
C GLY A 182 0.78 -0.19 14.44
N GLY A 183 -0.38 0.32 14.78
CA GLY A 183 -0.54 1.39 15.75
C GLY A 183 -1.87 2.11 15.63
N LEU A 184 -2.81 1.56 14.84
CA LEU A 184 -4.19 2.03 14.92
C LEU A 184 -4.67 1.84 16.36
N PRO A 185 -5.30 2.85 16.97
CA PRO A 185 -5.89 2.74 18.29
C PRO A 185 -6.79 1.50 18.39
N GLU A 186 -6.76 0.82 19.53
CA GLU A 186 -7.56 -0.40 19.78
C GLU A 186 -9.08 -0.18 19.66
N ASP A 187 -9.52 1.07 19.65
CA ASP A 187 -10.90 1.52 19.51
C ASP A 187 -11.31 1.79 18.05
N MET A 188 -10.39 1.81 17.09
CA MET A 188 -10.72 1.84 15.66
C MET A 188 -11.05 0.43 15.14
N GLN A 189 -12.32 0.12 15.06
CA GLN A 189 -12.85 -1.16 14.56
C GLN A 189 -13.03 -1.13 13.03
N PHE A 190 -11.93 -1.01 12.27
CA PHE A 190 -11.99 -1.25 10.84
C PHE A 190 -11.75 -2.73 10.52
N GLU A 191 -12.53 -3.27 9.61
CA GLU A 191 -12.19 -4.52 8.94
C GLU A 191 -11.08 -4.25 7.91
N LEU A 192 -10.12 -5.17 7.80
CA LEU A 192 -9.04 -5.02 6.80
C LEU A 192 -9.49 -5.58 5.44
N ILE A 193 -9.12 -4.88 4.38
CA ILE A 193 -9.22 -5.37 3.01
C ILE A 193 -7.86 -5.25 2.33
N GLU A 194 -7.36 -6.37 1.77
CA GLU A 194 -6.03 -6.49 1.18
C GLU A 194 -6.13 -6.95 -0.28
N PRO A 195 -6.36 -6.03 -1.22
CA PRO A 195 -6.68 -6.35 -2.61
C PRO A 195 -5.52 -6.96 -3.42
N LEU A 196 -4.30 -6.97 -2.90
CA LEU A 196 -3.11 -7.52 -3.58
C LEU A 196 -2.60 -8.81 -2.92
N ASN A 197 -3.37 -9.35 -1.98
CA ASN A 197 -3.07 -10.58 -1.27
C ASN A 197 -3.61 -11.81 -2.01
#